data_89574124077951539f800f2ca243e318
#
_entry.id   89574124077951539f800f2ca243e318
#
_cell.length_a   1.000
_cell.length_b   1.000
_cell.length_c   1.000
_cell.angle_alpha   90.00
_cell.angle_beta   90.00
_cell.angle_gamma   90.00
#
_symmetry.space_group_name_H-M   'P 1'
#
loop_
_entity.id
_entity.type
_entity.pdbx_description
1 polymer ?
#
loop_
_entity_poly.entity_id
_entity_poly.type
_entity_poly.pdbx_seq_one_letter_code
_entity_poly.pdbx_strand_id
1 'polypeptide(L)'
;FIISGRRTYIDLLLSPFINEDSNFNGSAYYFYDLNAKVNYKISKKDQIFLSGYFGRDVFGFNSENSGFSSRIPWGNATATVRWNRIMSDKLFMNTILTFTDYKFAFEGAQEQFEFSLNSGIQDWGAKVQWNYYPNYRHSIKWGVDYTYHIFTPNSVYARSGDTEFDTGEKTRLLSHEVAGYVLDEFDITEKIRLNVGLRYSYFAHVGPFKRFTPQASPGFAQPLPPIETLYASNEIVADYGGFEPRANVRWTVDKNSSIKAGYMRNYQYIHLTSLSPTSLPTDVWLPSTDVLRPQFGQQLSIGYFRNFLNDMLETSVEVYYKTMDNVSEYREGAQPEQTVNDNIDNLLVFGVGRSYGLELFAKKRLGDWSGWVGYTWSVTERRFDDINFGKWFPARWDRRHDISVVSTYKLNERLEFGFVFVYGTGNAITLPVERYVFENRIVDVYGDRNSFRMAPYHRADVSCTLYPKKKPAKRDENGNEIKRRINIESNWNFSVYNLYNRMNPYFIYFGNDGNIQEGTLEIKAYQVSLFPILPSVTWNFKF
;
A
#
# COMPACT_ATOMS: atom_id res chain seq x y z
N PHE A 1 17.60 10.45 20.97
CA PHE A 1 16.51 9.47 20.86
C PHE A 1 15.18 10.17 20.61
N ILE A 2 14.26 9.48 19.99
CA ILE A 2 12.89 9.91 19.76
C ILE A 2 12.00 8.73 20.11
N ILE A 3 10.95 8.96 20.90
CA ILE A 3 9.90 8.00 21.18
C ILE A 3 8.58 8.72 20.96
N SER A 4 7.66 8.12 20.23
CA SER A 4 6.30 8.62 20.06
C SER A 4 5.32 7.48 20.08
N GLY A 5 4.17 7.71 20.70
CA GLY A 5 3.05 6.79 20.70
C GLY A 5 1.75 7.56 20.50
N ARG A 6 0.79 6.93 19.85
CA ARG A 6 -0.56 7.47 19.69
C ARG A 6 -1.60 6.36 19.74
N ARG A 7 -2.82 6.76 20.08
CA ARG A 7 -4.03 5.94 19.94
C ARG A 7 -5.16 6.84 19.44
N THR A 8 -6.06 6.31 18.62
CA THR A 8 -7.33 6.95 18.34
C THR A 8 -8.33 6.60 19.44
N TYR A 9 -9.21 7.54 19.77
CA TYR A 9 -10.26 7.40 20.77
C TYR A 9 -11.65 7.58 20.16
N ILE A 10 -11.78 7.36 18.84
CA ILE A 10 -13.03 7.56 18.12
C ILE A 10 -14.10 6.57 18.58
N ASP A 11 -13.68 5.36 18.96
CA ASP A 11 -14.50 4.34 19.60
C ASP A 11 -15.18 4.83 20.87
N LEU A 12 -14.43 5.51 21.75
CA LEU A 12 -14.95 6.05 23.00
C LEU A 12 -15.77 7.34 22.79
N LEU A 13 -15.39 8.16 21.81
CA LEU A 13 -16.05 9.44 21.54
C LEU A 13 -17.40 9.26 20.83
N LEU A 14 -17.54 8.27 19.97
CA LEU A 14 -18.77 8.01 19.22
C LEU A 14 -19.77 7.13 20.00
N SER A 15 -19.31 6.27 20.90
CA SER A 15 -20.16 5.36 21.68
C SER A 15 -21.40 6.05 22.30
N PRO A 16 -21.34 7.25 22.92
CA PRO A 16 -22.52 7.89 23.49
C PRO A 16 -23.54 8.40 22.45
N PHE A 17 -23.17 8.46 21.17
CA PHE A 17 -24.01 8.97 20.09
C PHE A 17 -24.58 7.87 19.18
N ILE A 18 -24.21 6.62 19.41
CA ILE A 18 -24.75 5.47 18.67
C ILE A 18 -26.01 5.02 19.41
N ASN A 19 -27.16 5.01 18.69
CA ASN A 19 -28.42 4.48 19.25
C ASN A 19 -28.27 2.99 19.59
N GLU A 20 -28.86 2.58 20.71
CA GLU A 20 -28.87 1.18 21.17
C GLU A 20 -29.51 0.25 20.12
N ASP A 21 -30.51 0.72 19.36
CA ASP A 21 -31.17 -0.03 18.28
C ASP A 21 -30.39 -0.05 16.94
N SER A 22 -29.24 0.62 16.89
CA SER A 22 -28.42 0.66 15.68
C SER A 22 -27.70 -0.66 15.45
N ASN A 23 -27.68 -1.16 14.22
CA ASN A 23 -26.85 -2.30 13.81
C ASN A 23 -25.34 -2.08 14.03
N PHE A 24 -24.93 -0.86 14.38
CA PHE A 24 -23.55 -0.50 14.70
C PHE A 24 -23.30 -0.38 16.21
N ASN A 25 -24.32 -0.67 17.05
CA ASN A 25 -24.13 -0.72 18.49
C ASN A 25 -23.10 -1.79 18.87
N GLY A 26 -22.14 -1.44 19.71
CA GLY A 26 -21.01 -2.31 20.06
C GLY A 26 -19.91 -2.41 18.99
N SER A 27 -20.04 -1.70 17.84
CA SER A 27 -18.97 -1.61 16.85
C SER A 27 -17.90 -0.61 17.29
N ALA A 28 -16.63 -0.98 17.11
CA ALA A 28 -15.51 -0.15 17.52
C ALA A 28 -14.44 -0.13 16.43
N TYR A 29 -13.88 1.06 16.18
CA TYR A 29 -12.66 1.18 15.39
C TYR A 29 -11.65 2.01 16.16
N TYR A 30 -10.49 1.42 16.37
CA TYR A 30 -9.36 2.13 16.96
C TYR A 30 -8.05 1.62 16.39
N PHE A 31 -7.04 2.48 16.41
CA PHE A 31 -5.66 2.08 16.15
C PHE A 31 -4.74 2.65 17.21
N TYR A 32 -3.61 2.01 17.37
CA TYR A 32 -2.51 2.51 18.19
C TYR A 32 -1.18 2.18 17.53
N ASP A 33 -0.21 3.07 17.70
CA ASP A 33 1.15 2.86 17.23
C ASP A 33 2.20 3.42 18.19
N LEU A 34 3.37 2.81 18.12
CA LEU A 34 4.56 3.18 18.86
C LEU A 34 5.72 3.27 17.88
N ASN A 35 6.44 4.39 17.92
CA ASN A 35 7.67 4.61 17.17
C ASN A 35 8.81 4.90 18.16
N ALA A 36 9.95 4.26 17.94
CA ALA A 36 11.16 4.54 18.69
C ALA A 36 12.35 4.65 17.74
N LYS A 37 13.21 5.63 17.97
CA LYS A 37 14.46 5.81 17.24
C LYS A 37 15.56 6.27 18.16
N VAL A 38 16.68 5.54 18.12
CA VAL A 38 17.90 5.87 18.83
C VAL A 38 19.03 5.98 17.82
N ASN A 39 19.87 6.99 17.94
CA ASN A 39 21.12 7.04 17.23
C ASN A 39 22.26 7.17 18.23
N TYR A 40 23.35 6.47 17.96
CA TYR A 40 24.53 6.49 18.79
C TYR A 40 25.78 6.62 17.93
N LYS A 41 26.58 7.63 18.24
CA LYS A 41 27.85 7.88 17.56
C LYS A 41 28.96 7.16 18.33
N ILE A 42 29.41 6.02 17.82
CA ILE A 42 30.46 5.19 18.45
C ILE A 42 31.80 5.89 18.32
N SER A 43 32.11 6.41 17.12
CA SER A 43 33.34 7.13 16.81
C SER A 43 33.08 8.25 15.82
N LYS A 44 34.14 8.98 15.41
CA LYS A 44 34.03 9.96 14.31
C LYS A 44 33.69 9.31 12.97
N LYS A 45 33.93 8.01 12.82
CA LYS A 45 33.71 7.25 11.58
C LYS A 45 32.51 6.29 11.64
N ASP A 46 32.02 5.96 12.84
CA ASP A 46 30.99 4.95 13.03
C ASP A 46 29.78 5.50 13.77
N GLN A 47 28.61 5.29 13.18
CA GLN A 47 27.33 5.67 13.77
C GLN A 47 26.30 4.55 13.59
N ILE A 48 25.62 4.19 14.67
CA ILE A 48 24.54 3.22 14.69
C ILE A 48 23.20 3.93 14.88
N PHE A 49 22.20 3.47 14.13
CA PHE A 49 20.81 3.86 14.25
C PHE A 49 20.00 2.61 14.55
N LEU A 50 19.19 2.68 15.58
CA LEU A 50 18.17 1.69 15.91
C LEU A 50 16.81 2.34 15.77
N SER A 51 15.90 1.74 15.01
CA SER A 51 14.53 2.19 14.89
C SER A 51 13.56 1.02 14.96
N GLY A 52 12.43 1.26 15.60
CA GLY A 52 11.34 0.31 15.71
C GLY A 52 10.00 1.01 15.51
N TYR A 53 9.09 0.29 14.91
CA TYR A 53 7.70 0.66 14.75
C TYR A 53 6.83 -0.53 15.12
N PHE A 54 5.76 -0.26 15.83
CA PHE A 54 4.67 -1.19 16.08
C PHE A 54 3.35 -0.45 15.89
N GLY A 55 2.45 -0.99 15.08
CA GLY A 55 1.14 -0.41 14.88
C GLY A 55 0.09 -1.49 14.68
N ARG A 56 -1.09 -1.27 15.25
CA ARG A 56 -2.22 -2.18 15.13
C ARG A 56 -3.51 -1.39 14.99
N ASP A 57 -4.28 -1.75 13.98
CA ASP A 57 -5.65 -1.34 13.76
C ASP A 57 -6.59 -2.46 14.18
N VAL A 58 -7.73 -2.11 14.73
CA VAL A 58 -8.77 -3.07 15.13
C VAL A 58 -10.13 -2.51 14.75
N PHE A 59 -10.81 -3.23 13.88
CA PHE A 59 -12.23 -3.02 13.61
C PHE A 59 -13.02 -4.14 14.26
N GLY A 60 -13.96 -3.79 15.11
CA GLY A 60 -14.89 -4.71 15.76
C GLY A 60 -16.33 -4.39 15.35
N PHE A 61 -17.07 -5.43 15.06
CA PHE A 61 -18.51 -5.36 14.82
C PHE A 61 -19.20 -6.33 15.77
N ASN A 62 -20.24 -5.87 16.45
CA ASN A 62 -21.05 -6.69 17.34
C ASN A 62 -22.53 -6.45 17.01
N SER A 63 -23.27 -7.51 16.76
CA SER A 63 -24.72 -7.45 16.54
C SER A 63 -25.41 -8.26 17.65
N GLU A 64 -25.93 -7.56 18.64
CA GLU A 64 -26.66 -8.19 19.75
C GLU A 64 -27.91 -8.97 19.27
N ASN A 65 -28.57 -8.47 18.21
CA ASN A 65 -29.76 -9.09 17.65
C ASN A 65 -29.50 -10.46 17.00
N SER A 66 -28.31 -10.69 16.44
CA SER A 66 -27.94 -11.96 15.80
C SER A 66 -26.99 -12.83 16.63
N GLY A 67 -26.51 -12.33 17.78
CA GLY A 67 -25.47 -12.97 18.56
C GLY A 67 -24.15 -13.12 17.83
N PHE A 68 -23.98 -12.40 16.70
CA PHE A 68 -22.76 -12.45 15.89
C PHE A 68 -21.82 -11.31 16.28
N SER A 69 -20.57 -11.66 16.53
CA SER A 69 -19.48 -10.71 16.70
C SER A 69 -18.36 -10.99 15.72
N SER A 70 -17.74 -9.94 15.20
CA SER A 70 -16.55 -10.07 14.40
C SER A 70 -15.49 -9.05 14.79
N ARG A 71 -14.24 -9.44 14.66
CA ARG A 71 -13.08 -8.59 14.93
C ARG A 71 -12.06 -8.77 13.83
N ILE A 72 -11.60 -7.65 13.31
CA ILE A 72 -10.63 -7.60 12.21
C ILE A 72 -9.42 -6.80 12.70
N PRO A 73 -8.43 -7.44 13.34
CA PRO A 73 -7.16 -6.81 13.69
C PRO A 73 -6.17 -6.97 12.53
N TRP A 74 -5.47 -5.88 12.18
CA TRP A 74 -4.31 -5.93 11.29
C TRP A 74 -3.22 -5.00 11.78
N GLY A 75 -1.97 -5.24 11.39
CA GLY A 75 -0.89 -4.38 11.85
C GLY A 75 0.49 -4.83 11.39
N ASN A 76 1.45 -3.99 11.73
CA ASN A 76 2.86 -4.19 11.40
C ASN A 76 3.74 -4.02 12.63
N ALA A 77 4.78 -4.85 12.71
CA ALA A 77 5.94 -4.65 13.57
C ALA A 77 7.20 -4.54 12.69
N THR A 78 8.03 -3.51 12.91
CA THR A 78 9.30 -3.39 12.19
C THR A 78 10.43 -3.03 13.14
N ALA A 79 11.60 -3.59 12.88
CA ALA A 79 12.84 -3.22 13.56
C ALA A 79 13.96 -3.05 12.52
N THR A 80 14.76 -2.01 12.67
CA THR A 80 15.89 -1.75 11.78
C THR A 80 17.10 -1.35 12.59
N VAL A 81 18.23 -2.02 12.31
CA VAL A 81 19.56 -1.62 12.75
C VAL A 81 20.32 -1.14 11.52
N ARG A 82 20.82 0.08 11.55
CA ARG A 82 21.67 0.62 10.49
C ARG A 82 23.01 1.07 11.07
N TRP A 83 24.09 0.55 10.54
CA TRP A 83 25.45 0.97 10.83
C TRP A 83 26.03 1.72 9.64
N ASN A 84 26.34 3.00 9.86
CA ASN A 84 27.03 3.84 8.90
C ASN A 84 28.49 3.93 9.27
N ARG A 85 29.38 3.64 8.32
CA ARG A 85 30.82 3.73 8.49
C ARG A 85 31.47 4.57 7.41
N ILE A 86 32.29 5.52 7.83
CA ILE A 86 33.19 6.28 6.96
C ILE A 86 34.49 5.46 6.84
N MET A 87 34.68 4.78 5.71
CA MET A 87 35.87 3.97 5.46
C MET A 87 37.07 4.84 5.06
N SER A 88 36.82 5.83 4.20
CA SER A 88 37.76 6.88 3.82
C SER A 88 37.03 8.16 3.44
N ASP A 89 37.75 9.22 3.06
CA ASP A 89 37.16 10.50 2.63
C ASP A 89 36.26 10.36 1.39
N LYS A 90 36.40 9.26 0.66
CA LYS A 90 35.66 9.00 -0.59
C LYS A 90 34.77 7.76 -0.53
N LEU A 91 34.87 6.94 0.50
CA LEU A 91 34.17 5.66 0.59
C LEU A 91 33.38 5.56 1.89
N PHE A 92 32.08 5.33 1.75
CA PHE A 92 31.12 5.21 2.84
C PHE A 92 30.40 3.87 2.74
N MET A 93 30.16 3.21 3.86
CA MET A 93 29.45 1.94 3.94
C MET A 93 28.22 2.09 4.82
N ASN A 94 27.12 1.50 4.39
CA ASN A 94 25.90 1.34 5.17
C ASN A 94 25.55 -0.14 5.25
N THR A 95 25.49 -0.68 6.46
CA THR A 95 24.95 -2.02 6.74
C THR A 95 23.60 -1.86 7.40
N ILE A 96 22.59 -2.54 6.90
CA ILE A 96 21.22 -2.44 7.36
C ILE A 96 20.70 -3.84 7.61
N LEU A 97 20.19 -4.09 8.81
CA LEU A 97 19.44 -5.29 9.16
C LEU A 97 18.00 -4.86 9.42
N THR A 98 17.04 -5.59 8.84
CA THR A 98 15.63 -5.30 8.96
C THR A 98 14.85 -6.53 9.38
N PHE A 99 13.84 -6.31 10.19
CA PHE A 99 12.81 -7.26 10.52
C PHE A 99 11.47 -6.60 10.28
N THR A 100 10.54 -7.27 9.57
CA THR A 100 9.17 -6.83 9.41
C THR A 100 8.21 -7.99 9.64
N ASP A 101 7.06 -7.72 10.24
CA ASP A 101 6.02 -8.71 10.52
C ASP A 101 4.66 -8.03 10.31
N TYR A 102 4.01 -8.34 9.19
CA TYR A 102 2.64 -7.94 8.90
C TYR A 102 1.70 -9.09 9.21
N LYS A 103 0.66 -8.79 9.97
CA LYS A 103 -0.39 -9.75 10.32
C LYS A 103 -1.76 -9.15 10.11
N PHE A 104 -2.63 -9.99 9.58
CA PHE A 104 -4.05 -9.76 9.46
C PHE A 104 -4.79 -10.95 10.07
N ALA A 105 -5.89 -10.68 10.76
CA ALA A 105 -6.82 -11.71 11.16
C ALA A 105 -8.28 -11.26 10.92
N PHE A 106 -9.14 -12.20 10.60
CA PHE A 106 -10.58 -12.05 10.64
C PHE A 106 -11.12 -13.08 11.63
N GLU A 107 -11.60 -12.59 12.74
CA GLU A 107 -12.13 -13.40 13.84
C GLU A 107 -13.65 -13.22 13.85
N GLY A 108 -14.41 -14.31 13.92
CA GLY A 108 -15.86 -14.30 14.03
C GLY A 108 -16.34 -15.26 15.10
N ALA A 109 -17.38 -14.89 15.82
CA ALA A 109 -18.03 -15.74 16.79
C ALA A 109 -19.56 -15.58 16.70
N GLN A 110 -20.27 -16.71 16.79
CA GLN A 110 -21.72 -16.77 16.90
C GLN A 110 -22.10 -17.90 17.83
N GLU A 111 -22.70 -17.55 18.99
CA GLU A 111 -23.02 -18.49 20.05
C GLU A 111 -21.78 -19.28 20.53
N GLN A 112 -21.73 -20.59 20.23
CA GLN A 112 -20.63 -21.48 20.59
C GLN A 112 -19.64 -21.69 19.42
N PHE A 113 -19.95 -21.16 18.23
CA PHE A 113 -19.10 -21.28 17.04
C PHE A 113 -18.14 -20.10 16.94
N GLU A 114 -16.87 -20.42 16.83
CA GLU A 114 -15.80 -19.44 16.63
C GLU A 114 -14.95 -19.84 15.41
N PHE A 115 -14.57 -18.85 14.62
CA PHE A 115 -13.62 -19.06 13.54
C PHE A 115 -12.64 -17.89 13.45
N SER A 116 -11.45 -18.18 12.95
CA SER A 116 -10.49 -17.15 12.58
C SER A 116 -9.77 -17.50 11.29
N LEU A 117 -9.59 -16.48 10.44
CA LEU A 117 -8.77 -16.51 9.25
C LEU A 117 -7.55 -15.62 9.51
N ASN A 118 -6.36 -16.19 9.42
CA ASN A 118 -5.12 -15.46 9.66
C ASN A 118 -4.25 -15.45 8.39
N SER A 119 -3.69 -14.30 8.05
CA SER A 119 -2.77 -14.13 6.95
C SER A 119 -1.62 -13.20 7.35
N GLY A 120 -0.45 -13.36 6.74
CA GLY A 120 0.68 -12.50 7.06
C GLY A 120 1.92 -12.77 6.23
N ILE A 121 2.87 -11.85 6.37
CA ILE A 121 4.22 -11.96 5.82
C ILE A 121 5.23 -11.47 6.84
N GLN A 122 6.28 -12.25 7.04
CA GLN A 122 7.40 -11.90 7.91
C GLN A 122 8.68 -11.92 7.11
N ASP A 123 9.47 -10.83 7.21
CA ASP A 123 10.71 -10.69 6.46
C ASP A 123 11.90 -10.43 7.39
N TRP A 124 13.03 -11.09 7.08
CA TRP A 124 14.33 -10.84 7.65
C TRP A 124 15.28 -10.39 6.56
N GLY A 125 15.72 -9.13 6.61
CA GLY A 125 16.53 -8.52 5.58
C GLY A 125 17.93 -8.14 6.06
N ALA A 126 18.91 -8.27 5.18
CA ALA A 126 20.26 -7.78 5.36
C ALA A 126 20.74 -7.09 4.09
N LYS A 127 21.24 -5.87 4.22
CA LYS A 127 21.73 -5.07 3.10
C LYS A 127 23.07 -4.47 3.44
N VAL A 128 24.03 -4.58 2.52
CA VAL A 128 25.30 -3.85 2.61
C VAL A 128 25.45 -3.01 1.34
N GLN A 129 25.65 -1.71 1.53
CA GLN A 129 25.78 -0.76 0.45
C GLN A 129 27.03 0.09 0.66
N TRP A 130 27.77 0.30 -0.43
CA TRP A 130 28.89 1.22 -0.48
C TRP A 130 28.57 2.40 -1.39
N ASN A 131 29.00 3.59 -0.98
CA ASN A 131 28.95 4.82 -1.77
C ASN A 131 30.37 5.31 -1.94
N TYR A 132 30.82 5.44 -3.19
CA TYR A 132 32.17 5.85 -3.56
C TYR A 132 32.14 7.09 -4.43
N TYR A 133 32.90 8.10 -4.02
CA TYR A 133 33.04 9.38 -4.71
C TYR A 133 34.49 9.55 -5.17
N PRO A 134 34.90 8.94 -6.30
CA PRO A 134 36.29 9.04 -6.78
C PRO A 134 36.69 10.46 -7.06
N ASN A 135 35.78 11.26 -7.61
CA ASN A 135 35.91 12.67 -7.91
C ASN A 135 34.55 13.35 -7.87
N TYR A 136 34.48 14.65 -8.19
CA TYR A 136 33.24 15.45 -8.14
C TYR A 136 32.21 15.09 -9.22
N ARG A 137 32.60 14.34 -10.25
CA ARG A 137 31.70 13.95 -11.37
C ARG A 137 31.00 12.62 -11.15
N HIS A 138 31.54 11.73 -10.35
CA HIS A 138 31.04 10.37 -10.17
C HIS A 138 30.53 10.10 -8.76
N SER A 139 29.36 9.50 -8.68
CA SER A 139 28.78 8.98 -7.45
C SER A 139 28.39 7.53 -7.65
N ILE A 140 29.30 6.61 -7.33
CA ILE A 140 29.14 5.18 -7.57
C ILE A 140 28.54 4.54 -6.32
N LYS A 141 27.47 3.76 -6.51
CA LYS A 141 26.83 2.97 -5.46
C LYS A 141 26.79 1.52 -5.88
N TRP A 142 27.19 0.61 -4.99
CA TRP A 142 26.99 -0.83 -5.20
C TRP A 142 26.60 -1.47 -3.89
N GLY A 143 26.00 -2.64 -3.97
CA GLY A 143 25.59 -3.33 -2.77
C GLY A 143 25.03 -4.70 -3.06
N VAL A 144 24.76 -5.40 -1.95
CA VAL A 144 24.08 -6.68 -1.93
C VAL A 144 22.92 -6.59 -0.95
N ASP A 145 21.77 -7.08 -1.38
CA ASP A 145 20.55 -7.20 -0.59
C ASP A 145 20.20 -8.68 -0.46
N TYR A 146 19.80 -9.10 0.73
CA TYR A 146 19.24 -10.41 0.99
C TYR A 146 17.98 -10.28 1.83
N THR A 147 16.95 -11.01 1.49
CA THR A 147 15.72 -11.10 2.30
C THR A 147 15.24 -12.56 2.36
N TYR A 148 14.93 -13.00 3.56
CA TYR A 148 14.23 -14.24 3.82
C TYR A 148 12.79 -13.94 4.16
N HIS A 149 11.86 -14.53 3.37
CA HIS A 149 10.43 -14.31 3.47
C HIS A 149 9.74 -15.55 4.05
N ILE A 150 8.79 -15.31 4.95
CA ILE A 150 7.90 -16.33 5.52
C ILE A 150 6.47 -15.84 5.28
N PHE A 151 5.76 -16.49 4.36
CA PHE A 151 4.36 -16.20 4.10
C PHE A 151 3.47 -17.14 4.89
N THR A 152 2.38 -16.63 5.39
CA THR A 152 1.28 -17.41 5.98
C THR A 152 0.01 -17.06 5.22
N PRO A 153 -0.24 -17.68 4.06
CA PRO A 153 -1.48 -17.49 3.33
C PRO A 153 -2.61 -18.22 4.07
N ASN A 154 -3.71 -17.54 4.33
CA ASN A 154 -4.98 -18.09 4.81
C ASN A 154 -4.90 -19.31 5.75
N SER A 155 -4.51 -19.08 7.00
CA SER A 155 -4.61 -20.09 8.05
C SER A 155 -5.99 -20.00 8.72
N VAL A 156 -6.82 -21.00 8.54
CA VAL A 156 -8.17 -21.08 9.13
C VAL A 156 -8.09 -21.80 10.48
N TYR A 157 -8.86 -21.37 11.44
CA TYR A 157 -9.14 -22.05 12.70
C TYR A 157 -10.65 -21.98 12.95
N ALA A 158 -11.28 -23.08 13.35
CA ALA A 158 -12.68 -23.13 13.69
C ALA A 158 -12.93 -24.06 14.87
N ARG A 159 -13.86 -23.67 15.77
CA ARG A 159 -14.31 -24.52 16.87
C ARG A 159 -15.81 -24.32 17.15
N SER A 160 -16.44 -25.33 17.73
CA SER A 160 -17.81 -25.24 18.25
C SER A 160 -17.85 -25.85 19.66
N GLY A 161 -18.08 -25.02 20.67
CA GLY A 161 -17.92 -25.40 22.07
C GLY A 161 -16.51 -25.91 22.36
N ASP A 162 -16.39 -27.14 22.85
CA ASP A 162 -15.11 -27.79 23.16
C ASP A 162 -14.51 -28.55 21.95
N THR A 163 -15.21 -28.61 20.81
CA THR A 163 -14.77 -29.33 19.62
C THR A 163 -14.02 -28.41 18.68
N GLU A 164 -12.73 -28.65 18.49
CA GLU A 164 -11.90 -28.00 17.48
C GLU A 164 -11.97 -28.76 16.16
N PHE A 165 -12.21 -28.03 15.07
CA PHE A 165 -12.24 -28.63 13.73
C PHE A 165 -10.83 -28.69 13.16
N ASP A 166 -10.46 -29.83 12.59
CA ASP A 166 -9.23 -29.94 11.82
C ASP A 166 -9.38 -29.18 10.51
N THR A 167 -8.78 -28.01 10.45
CA THR A 167 -8.78 -27.13 9.28
C THR A 167 -7.52 -27.28 8.44
N GLY A 168 -6.74 -28.33 8.71
CA GLY A 168 -5.46 -28.63 8.05
C GLY A 168 -4.27 -27.92 8.70
N GLU A 169 -3.08 -28.28 8.24
CA GLU A 169 -1.84 -27.69 8.72
C GLU A 169 -1.71 -26.21 8.29
N LYS A 170 -1.18 -25.39 9.19
CA LYS A 170 -0.84 -24.00 8.86
C LYS A 170 0.21 -23.96 7.76
N THR A 171 -0.21 -23.66 6.55
CA THR A 171 0.68 -23.54 5.41
C THR A 171 1.63 -22.35 5.62
N ARG A 172 2.93 -22.64 5.52
CA ARG A 172 3.99 -21.61 5.46
C ARG A 172 4.73 -21.76 4.15
N LEU A 173 4.86 -20.66 3.42
CA LEU A 173 5.65 -20.62 2.19
C LEU A 173 6.93 -19.85 2.49
N LEU A 174 8.07 -20.45 2.16
CA LEU A 174 9.38 -19.93 2.50
C LEU A 174 10.11 -19.53 1.21
N SER A 175 10.76 -18.37 1.22
CA SER A 175 11.55 -17.97 0.06
C SER A 175 12.74 -17.09 0.42
N HIS A 176 13.74 -17.12 -0.46
CA HIS A 176 14.95 -16.32 -0.39
C HIS A 176 15.01 -15.40 -1.59
N GLU A 177 15.26 -14.12 -1.34
CA GLU A 177 15.57 -13.15 -2.37
C GLU A 177 16.97 -12.58 -2.12
N VAL A 178 17.83 -12.62 -3.15
CA VAL A 178 19.15 -12.02 -3.12
C VAL A 178 19.35 -11.14 -4.32
N ALA A 179 20.01 -10.00 -4.17
CA ALA A 179 20.34 -9.16 -5.31
C ALA A 179 21.68 -8.44 -5.12
N GLY A 180 22.42 -8.33 -6.21
CA GLY A 180 23.61 -7.48 -6.32
C GLY A 180 23.37 -6.36 -7.31
N TYR A 181 23.89 -5.17 -7.03
CA TYR A 181 23.70 -4.03 -7.91
C TYR A 181 24.90 -3.08 -7.92
N VAL A 182 25.03 -2.38 -9.04
CA VAL A 182 25.93 -1.24 -9.23
C VAL A 182 25.19 -0.12 -9.95
N LEU A 183 25.43 1.10 -9.52
CA LEU A 183 24.84 2.31 -10.08
C LEU A 183 25.91 3.41 -10.09
N ASP A 184 26.05 4.14 -11.19
CA ASP A 184 26.86 5.36 -11.26
C ASP A 184 25.99 6.54 -11.70
N GLU A 185 26.03 7.58 -10.91
CA GLU A 185 25.50 8.89 -11.29
C GLU A 185 26.68 9.79 -11.62
N PHE A 186 26.77 10.23 -12.89
CA PHE A 186 27.91 11.00 -13.34
C PHE A 186 27.55 12.13 -14.29
N ASP A 187 28.33 13.22 -14.20
CA ASP A 187 28.22 14.38 -15.06
C ASP A 187 29.11 14.20 -16.27
N ILE A 188 28.50 13.90 -17.45
CA ILE A 188 29.23 13.86 -18.75
C ILE A 188 29.75 15.26 -19.09
N THR A 189 28.85 16.25 -18.92
CA THR A 189 29.14 17.67 -19.10
C THR A 189 28.42 18.45 -17.98
N GLU A 190 28.64 19.75 -17.89
CA GLU A 190 27.90 20.63 -16.96
C GLU A 190 26.40 20.62 -17.23
N LYS A 191 25.96 20.22 -18.42
CA LYS A 191 24.54 20.20 -18.81
C LYS A 191 23.92 18.80 -18.84
N ILE A 192 24.75 17.74 -18.93
CA ILE A 192 24.26 16.38 -19.11
C ILE A 192 24.74 15.52 -17.94
N ARG A 193 23.76 15.02 -17.15
CA ARG A 193 23.97 14.04 -16.09
C ARG A 193 23.31 12.72 -16.45
N LEU A 194 24.05 11.64 -16.30
CA LEU A 194 23.54 10.27 -16.42
C LEU A 194 23.46 9.60 -15.06
N ASN A 195 22.48 8.71 -14.92
CA ASN A 195 22.38 7.77 -13.82
C ASN A 195 22.11 6.40 -14.44
N VAL A 196 23.12 5.53 -14.44
CA VAL A 196 23.05 4.21 -15.08
C VAL A 196 23.37 3.15 -14.04
N GLY A 197 22.55 2.12 -14.00
CA GLY A 197 22.73 1.03 -13.06
C GLY A 197 22.26 -0.31 -13.59
N LEU A 198 22.82 -1.35 -13.02
CA LEU A 198 22.44 -2.73 -13.27
C LEU A 198 22.28 -3.43 -11.93
N ARG A 199 21.13 -4.08 -11.75
CA ARG A 199 20.84 -5.00 -10.65
C ARG A 199 20.62 -6.38 -11.24
N TYR A 200 21.12 -7.41 -10.58
CA TYR A 200 20.71 -8.79 -10.80
C TYR A 200 20.01 -9.27 -9.55
N SER A 201 18.80 -9.74 -9.67
CA SER A 201 18.02 -10.35 -8.58
C SER A 201 17.83 -11.84 -8.84
N TYR A 202 17.88 -12.61 -7.77
CA TYR A 202 17.60 -14.04 -7.75
C TYR A 202 16.64 -14.34 -6.61
N PHE A 203 15.63 -15.12 -6.90
CA PHE A 203 14.58 -15.53 -5.97
C PHE A 203 14.43 -17.03 -6.01
N ALA A 204 14.27 -17.67 -4.84
CA ALA A 204 14.02 -19.09 -4.71
C ALA A 204 12.89 -19.35 -3.70
N HIS A 205 11.81 -20.00 -4.15
CA HIS A 205 10.80 -20.58 -3.28
C HIS A 205 11.29 -21.97 -2.85
N VAL A 206 11.26 -22.24 -1.53
CA VAL A 206 11.83 -23.46 -0.95
C VAL A 206 10.85 -24.18 -0.04
N GLY A 207 11.01 -25.50 0.08
CA GLY A 207 10.26 -26.32 1.01
C GLY A 207 10.61 -26.09 2.51
N PRO A 208 9.82 -26.68 3.41
CA PRO A 208 8.82 -27.72 3.14
C PRO A 208 7.58 -27.22 2.41
N PHE A 209 7.17 -27.88 1.36
CA PHE A 209 6.01 -27.47 0.55
C PHE A 209 5.32 -28.69 -0.06
N LYS A 210 3.99 -28.64 -0.11
CA LYS A 210 3.15 -29.64 -0.76
C LYS A 210 2.49 -29.00 -1.97
N ARG A 211 2.84 -29.49 -3.16
CA ARG A 211 2.23 -29.07 -4.42
C ARG A 211 1.07 -30.00 -4.75
N PHE A 212 -0.10 -29.42 -5.01
CA PHE A 212 -1.26 -30.09 -5.58
C PHE A 212 -1.36 -29.71 -7.06
N THR A 213 -1.10 -30.66 -7.95
CA THR A 213 -1.19 -30.46 -9.40
C THR A 213 -2.53 -30.98 -9.91
N PRO A 214 -3.45 -30.10 -10.37
CA PRO A 214 -4.73 -30.53 -10.91
C PRO A 214 -4.56 -31.49 -12.10
N GLN A 215 -5.40 -32.52 -12.16
CA GLN A 215 -5.43 -33.45 -13.29
C GLN A 215 -6.60 -33.11 -14.21
N ALA A 216 -6.35 -33.14 -15.53
CA ALA A 216 -7.41 -33.02 -16.52
C ALA A 216 -8.31 -34.25 -16.47
N SER A 217 -9.62 -34.05 -16.29
CA SER A 217 -10.61 -35.12 -16.35
C SER A 217 -11.11 -35.30 -17.80
N PRO A 218 -11.15 -36.50 -18.34
CA PRO A 218 -11.70 -36.75 -19.68
C PRO A 218 -13.23 -36.50 -19.70
N GLY A 219 -13.69 -35.56 -20.47
CA GLY A 219 -15.13 -35.29 -20.66
C GLY A 219 -15.84 -34.76 -19.41
N PHE A 220 -17.08 -35.25 -19.17
CA PHE A 220 -17.90 -34.90 -18.00
C PHE A 220 -17.66 -35.80 -16.78
N ALA A 221 -16.54 -36.52 -16.72
CA ALA A 221 -16.18 -37.34 -15.56
C ALA A 221 -15.91 -36.48 -14.32
N GLN A 222 -16.09 -37.07 -13.13
CA GLN A 222 -15.73 -36.39 -11.88
C GLN A 222 -14.26 -35.96 -11.91
N PRO A 223 -13.91 -34.82 -11.31
CA PRO A 223 -12.53 -34.36 -11.20
C PRO A 223 -11.64 -35.45 -10.58
N LEU A 224 -10.53 -35.76 -11.22
CA LEU A 224 -9.52 -36.66 -10.65
C LEU A 224 -8.86 -35.96 -9.44
N PRO A 225 -8.47 -36.74 -8.40
CA PRO A 225 -7.71 -36.17 -7.29
C PRO A 225 -6.39 -35.57 -7.82
N PRO A 226 -5.95 -34.43 -7.24
CA PRO A 226 -4.69 -33.83 -7.68
C PRO A 226 -3.49 -34.73 -7.40
N ILE A 227 -2.45 -34.60 -8.23
CA ILE A 227 -1.16 -35.23 -7.95
C ILE A 227 -0.46 -34.44 -6.86
N GLU A 228 -0.07 -35.12 -5.79
CA GLU A 228 0.66 -34.55 -4.68
C GLU A 228 2.17 -34.72 -4.86
N THR A 229 2.93 -33.62 -4.82
CA THR A 229 4.38 -33.60 -4.80
C THR A 229 4.86 -32.97 -3.51
N LEU A 230 5.70 -33.67 -2.76
CA LEU A 230 6.26 -33.19 -1.50
C LEU A 230 7.70 -32.71 -1.71
N TYR A 231 7.97 -31.47 -1.31
CA TYR A 231 9.32 -30.90 -1.28
C TYR A 231 9.83 -30.88 0.16
N ALA A 232 11.04 -31.38 0.36
CA ALA A 232 11.69 -31.41 1.67
C ALA A 232 12.13 -30.01 2.12
N SER A 233 12.52 -29.87 3.38
CA SER A 233 13.02 -28.58 3.91
C SER A 233 14.24 -28.10 3.11
N ASN A 234 14.22 -26.83 2.69
CA ASN A 234 15.21 -26.17 1.83
C ASN A 234 15.34 -26.76 0.40
N GLU A 235 14.52 -27.69 0.00
CA GLU A 235 14.45 -28.12 -1.39
C GLU A 235 13.85 -27.02 -2.26
N ILE A 236 14.45 -26.74 -3.42
CA ILE A 236 13.98 -25.68 -4.33
C ILE A 236 12.72 -26.18 -5.03
N VAL A 237 11.62 -25.44 -4.86
CA VAL A 237 10.34 -25.64 -5.54
C VAL A 237 10.36 -24.93 -6.90
N ALA A 238 10.81 -23.68 -6.88
CA ALA A 238 10.97 -22.85 -8.07
C ALA A 238 12.02 -21.77 -7.81
N ASP A 239 12.76 -21.41 -8.85
CA ASP A 239 13.71 -20.31 -8.79
C ASP A 239 13.67 -19.43 -10.03
N TYR A 240 14.01 -18.16 -9.86
CA TYR A 240 13.96 -17.14 -10.90
C TYR A 240 15.10 -16.14 -10.72
N GLY A 241 15.64 -15.68 -11.84
CA GLY A 241 16.65 -14.64 -11.81
C GLY A 241 16.58 -13.72 -13.01
N GLY A 242 17.04 -12.48 -12.86
CA GLY A 242 16.98 -11.54 -13.94
C GLY A 242 17.80 -10.27 -13.76
N PHE A 243 18.17 -9.68 -14.88
CA PHE A 243 18.84 -8.39 -14.93
C PHE A 243 17.83 -7.26 -14.97
N GLU A 244 18.05 -6.26 -14.14
CA GLU A 244 17.24 -5.07 -13.97
C GLU A 244 18.05 -3.81 -14.31
N PRO A 245 18.24 -3.52 -15.64
CA PRO A 245 18.90 -2.30 -16.07
C PRO A 245 18.03 -1.09 -15.78
N ARG A 246 18.69 0.03 -15.44
CA ARG A 246 18.08 1.34 -15.34
C ARG A 246 19.02 2.40 -15.88
N ALA A 247 18.46 3.35 -16.62
CA ALA A 247 19.20 4.45 -17.19
C ALA A 247 18.34 5.71 -17.16
N ASN A 248 18.85 6.77 -16.58
CA ASN A 248 18.20 8.07 -16.56
C ASN A 248 19.19 9.13 -17.08
N VAL A 249 18.69 10.02 -17.91
CA VAL A 249 19.43 11.17 -18.40
C VAL A 249 18.73 12.45 -17.99
N ARG A 250 19.49 13.42 -17.52
CA ARG A 250 19.04 14.80 -17.33
C ARG A 250 19.86 15.71 -18.22
N TRP A 251 19.17 16.42 -19.08
CA TRP A 251 19.75 17.49 -19.90
C TRP A 251 19.24 18.84 -19.39
N THR A 252 20.15 19.64 -18.86
CA THR A 252 19.91 21.03 -18.48
C THR A 252 19.94 21.89 -19.73
N VAL A 253 18.76 22.32 -20.20
CA VAL A 253 18.59 23.11 -21.42
C VAL A 253 19.10 24.53 -21.18
N ASP A 254 18.63 25.15 -20.12
CA ASP A 254 19.04 26.45 -19.63
C ASP A 254 19.04 26.48 -18.09
N LYS A 255 19.30 27.68 -17.50
CA LYS A 255 19.38 27.84 -16.03
C LYS A 255 18.10 27.41 -15.29
N ASN A 256 16.96 27.50 -15.97
CA ASN A 256 15.65 27.30 -15.36
C ASN A 256 14.92 26.07 -15.90
N SER A 257 15.47 25.37 -16.92
CA SER A 257 14.77 24.24 -17.52
C SER A 257 15.65 23.02 -17.76
N SER A 258 15.05 21.85 -17.68
CA SER A 258 15.69 20.58 -17.95
C SER A 258 14.71 19.58 -18.58
N ILE A 259 15.26 18.69 -19.40
CA ILE A 259 14.58 17.50 -19.90
C ILE A 259 15.18 16.30 -19.17
N LYS A 260 14.31 15.40 -18.71
CA LYS A 260 14.72 14.13 -18.13
C LYS A 260 14.06 13.01 -18.91
N ALA A 261 14.82 11.94 -19.19
CA ALA A 261 14.29 10.72 -19.75
C ALA A 261 14.82 9.54 -18.93
N GLY A 262 13.99 8.51 -18.78
CA GLY A 262 14.34 7.36 -17.98
C GLY A 262 13.78 6.06 -18.52
N TYR A 263 14.58 5.02 -18.42
CA TYR A 263 14.18 3.64 -18.66
C TYR A 263 14.50 2.79 -17.44
N MET A 264 13.59 1.91 -17.07
CA MET A 264 13.81 0.91 -16.03
C MET A 264 13.14 -0.42 -16.37
N ARG A 265 13.72 -1.48 -15.85
CA ARG A 265 13.19 -2.84 -15.87
C ARG A 265 13.30 -3.40 -14.46
N ASN A 266 12.28 -4.13 -14.01
CA ASN A 266 12.28 -4.74 -12.68
C ASN A 266 11.43 -6.02 -12.63
N TYR A 267 11.77 -6.90 -11.70
CA TYR A 267 11.00 -8.08 -11.34
C TYR A 267 10.29 -7.86 -10.00
N GLN A 268 9.14 -8.50 -9.85
CA GLN A 268 8.40 -8.57 -8.61
C GLN A 268 8.13 -10.05 -8.28
N TYR A 269 8.67 -10.50 -7.15
CA TYR A 269 8.61 -11.90 -6.70
C TYR A 269 7.52 -12.14 -5.64
N ILE A 270 6.98 -11.08 -5.07
CA ILE A 270 5.94 -11.12 -4.04
C ILE A 270 4.66 -10.55 -4.63
N HIS A 271 3.57 -11.30 -4.53
CA HIS A 271 2.29 -10.98 -5.13
C HIS A 271 1.22 -10.79 -4.06
N LEU A 272 0.40 -9.75 -4.22
CA LEU A 272 -0.81 -9.55 -3.44
C LEU A 272 -2.00 -9.93 -4.32
N THR A 273 -2.67 -11.02 -3.97
CA THR A 273 -3.86 -11.49 -4.67
C THR A 273 -5.12 -11.04 -3.96
N SER A 274 -6.12 -10.58 -4.70
CA SER A 274 -7.35 -10.05 -4.13
C SER A 274 -8.54 -10.38 -5.03
N LEU A 275 -9.61 -10.84 -4.43
CA LEU A 275 -10.91 -11.05 -5.09
C LEU A 275 -11.76 -9.77 -5.11
N SER A 276 -11.56 -8.91 -4.12
CA SER A 276 -12.35 -7.69 -3.98
C SER A 276 -11.93 -6.63 -4.99
N PRO A 277 -12.87 -5.82 -5.51
CA PRO A 277 -12.55 -4.64 -6.30
C PRO A 277 -11.79 -3.57 -5.50
N THR A 278 -11.83 -3.65 -4.18
CA THR A 278 -11.10 -2.78 -3.26
C THR A 278 -10.07 -3.62 -2.51
N SER A 279 -8.85 -3.10 -2.30
CA SER A 279 -7.88 -3.76 -1.44
C SER A 279 -8.43 -3.86 -0.02
N LEU A 280 -8.50 -5.09 0.47
CA LEU A 280 -8.93 -5.40 1.82
C LEU A 280 -7.75 -5.97 2.61
N PRO A 281 -7.75 -5.86 3.92
CA PRO A 281 -6.74 -6.55 4.74
C PRO A 281 -6.73 -8.08 4.56
N THR A 282 -7.83 -8.64 4.03
CA THR A 282 -7.99 -10.08 3.68
C THR A 282 -7.23 -10.50 2.42
N ASP A 283 -6.65 -9.57 1.67
CA ASP A 283 -5.83 -9.90 0.50
C ASP A 283 -4.64 -10.78 0.89
N VAL A 284 -4.31 -11.77 0.06
CA VAL A 284 -3.34 -12.81 0.38
C VAL A 284 -1.99 -12.52 -0.26
N TRP A 285 -0.94 -12.57 0.56
CA TRP A 285 0.44 -12.47 0.10
C TRP A 285 0.98 -13.84 -0.30
N LEU A 286 1.48 -13.94 -1.53
CA LEU A 286 2.07 -15.16 -2.08
C LEU A 286 3.46 -14.88 -2.66
N PRO A 287 4.43 -15.81 -2.49
CA PRO A 287 5.68 -15.79 -3.24
C PRO A 287 5.45 -16.22 -4.69
N SER A 288 6.40 -15.92 -5.55
CA SER A 288 6.49 -16.61 -6.84
C SER A 288 6.72 -18.09 -6.63
N THR A 289 6.00 -18.93 -7.41
CA THR A 289 6.07 -20.40 -7.36
C THR A 289 6.29 -20.95 -8.78
N ASP A 290 6.32 -22.24 -8.95
CA ASP A 290 6.37 -22.88 -10.26
C ASP A 290 5.16 -22.52 -11.16
N VAL A 291 4.01 -22.17 -10.56
CA VAL A 291 2.79 -21.70 -11.25
C VAL A 291 2.76 -20.18 -11.32
N LEU A 292 2.92 -19.49 -10.19
CA LEU A 292 2.89 -18.03 -10.09
C LEU A 292 4.27 -17.43 -10.39
N ARG A 293 4.53 -17.16 -11.69
CA ARG A 293 5.81 -16.60 -12.14
C ARG A 293 5.99 -15.16 -11.68
N PRO A 294 7.25 -14.69 -11.54
CA PRO A 294 7.51 -13.29 -11.22
C PRO A 294 6.86 -12.34 -12.23
N GLN A 295 6.22 -11.29 -11.73
CA GLN A 295 5.77 -10.21 -12.59
C GLN A 295 6.99 -9.43 -13.07
N PHE A 296 6.99 -9.10 -14.34
CA PHE A 296 8.06 -8.38 -15.00
C PHE A 296 7.54 -7.06 -15.55
N GLY A 297 8.23 -5.97 -15.24
CA GLY A 297 7.81 -4.63 -15.66
C GLY A 297 8.92 -3.87 -16.36
N GLN A 298 8.56 -3.12 -17.41
CA GLN A 298 9.42 -2.15 -18.11
C GLN A 298 8.71 -0.82 -18.18
N GLN A 299 9.46 0.26 -17.98
CA GLN A 299 8.91 1.62 -18.08
C GLN A 299 9.88 2.54 -18.80
N LEU A 300 9.33 3.33 -19.71
CA LEU A 300 9.96 4.47 -20.33
C LEU A 300 9.24 5.75 -19.90
N SER A 301 9.98 6.80 -19.57
CA SER A 301 9.41 8.11 -19.24
C SER A 301 10.25 9.24 -19.82
N ILE A 302 9.58 10.36 -20.15
CA ILE A 302 10.22 11.60 -20.53
C ILE A 302 9.46 12.78 -19.94
N GLY A 303 10.19 13.77 -19.42
CA GLY A 303 9.59 14.94 -18.78
C GLY A 303 10.36 16.22 -19.08
N TYR A 304 9.61 17.31 -19.17
CA TYR A 304 10.13 18.67 -19.23
C TYR A 304 9.83 19.39 -17.93
N PHE A 305 10.85 19.98 -17.35
CA PHE A 305 10.81 20.66 -16.05
C PHE A 305 11.26 22.11 -16.23
N ARG A 306 10.48 23.05 -15.71
CA ARG A 306 10.83 24.46 -15.79
C ARG A 306 10.45 25.22 -14.54
N ASN A 307 11.38 26.05 -14.09
CA ASN A 307 11.16 27.02 -13.04
C ASN A 307 10.86 28.39 -13.64
N PHE A 308 9.88 29.10 -13.07
CA PHE A 308 9.49 30.44 -13.43
C PHE A 308 9.61 31.37 -12.22
N LEU A 309 9.53 32.68 -12.46
CA LEU A 309 9.47 33.71 -11.43
C LEU A 309 10.62 33.60 -10.41
N ASN A 310 11.86 33.48 -10.89
CA ASN A 310 13.05 33.32 -10.04
C ASN A 310 12.91 32.14 -9.06
N ASP A 311 12.61 30.96 -9.57
CA ASP A 311 12.42 29.71 -8.83
C ASP A 311 11.24 29.68 -7.84
N MET A 312 10.35 30.68 -7.89
CA MET A 312 9.13 30.65 -7.06
C MET A 312 8.10 29.65 -7.55
N LEU A 313 8.04 29.42 -8.88
CA LEU A 313 7.07 28.49 -9.50
C LEU A 313 7.82 27.39 -10.22
N GLU A 314 7.68 26.16 -9.74
CA GLU A 314 8.18 24.95 -10.40
C GLU A 314 7.05 24.31 -11.19
N THR A 315 7.36 23.86 -12.42
CA THR A 315 6.41 23.14 -13.26
C THR A 315 7.06 21.91 -13.88
N SER A 316 6.27 20.88 -14.13
CA SER A 316 6.67 19.76 -14.98
C SER A 316 5.52 19.24 -15.83
N VAL A 317 5.92 18.67 -16.96
CA VAL A 317 5.06 17.88 -17.86
C VAL A 317 5.79 16.60 -18.14
N GLU A 318 5.19 15.46 -17.79
CA GLU A 318 5.81 14.15 -17.91
C GLU A 318 4.88 13.18 -18.62
N VAL A 319 5.44 12.32 -19.48
CA VAL A 319 4.72 11.22 -20.10
C VAL A 319 5.46 9.92 -19.83
N TYR A 320 4.70 8.86 -19.66
CA TYR A 320 5.26 7.54 -19.42
C TYR A 320 4.48 6.44 -20.15
N TYR A 321 5.18 5.35 -20.42
CA TYR A 321 4.62 4.10 -20.92
C TYR A 321 5.24 2.93 -20.17
N LYS A 322 4.39 2.05 -19.59
CA LYS A 322 4.79 0.87 -18.83
C LYS A 322 4.12 -0.36 -19.40
N THR A 323 4.89 -1.44 -19.57
CA THR A 323 4.41 -2.80 -19.85
C THR A 323 4.63 -3.69 -18.64
N MET A 324 3.77 -4.67 -18.48
CA MET A 324 3.83 -5.67 -17.42
C MET A 324 3.51 -7.04 -18.00
N ASP A 325 4.35 -8.03 -17.71
CA ASP A 325 4.13 -9.43 -18.07
C ASP A 325 3.91 -10.24 -16.79
N ASN A 326 3.26 -11.39 -16.92
CA ASN A 326 2.90 -12.30 -15.82
C ASN A 326 2.06 -11.59 -14.74
N VAL A 327 1.20 -10.64 -15.10
CA VAL A 327 0.21 -10.13 -14.16
C VAL A 327 -0.77 -11.23 -13.82
N SER A 328 -1.11 -11.37 -12.55
CA SER A 328 -2.02 -12.41 -12.07
C SER A 328 -3.39 -11.85 -11.71
N GLU A 329 -4.42 -12.68 -11.89
CA GLU A 329 -5.79 -12.42 -11.46
C GLU A 329 -6.43 -13.75 -11.08
N TYR A 330 -7.44 -13.75 -10.21
CA TYR A 330 -8.23 -14.95 -9.98
C TYR A 330 -9.06 -15.31 -11.21
N ARG A 331 -9.08 -16.61 -11.56
CA ARG A 331 -10.00 -17.11 -12.61
C ARG A 331 -11.45 -16.84 -12.23
N GLU A 332 -12.33 -16.85 -13.20
CA GLU A 332 -13.76 -16.70 -12.94
C GLU A 332 -14.29 -17.85 -12.09
N GLY A 333 -15.12 -17.52 -11.08
CA GLY A 333 -15.66 -18.49 -10.13
C GLY A 333 -14.67 -19.03 -9.09
N ALA A 334 -13.46 -18.46 -8.97
CA ALA A 334 -12.51 -18.87 -7.94
C ALA A 334 -13.04 -18.58 -6.53
N GLN A 335 -12.90 -19.58 -5.64
CA GLN A 335 -13.29 -19.52 -4.23
C GLN A 335 -12.07 -19.92 -3.37
N PRO A 336 -11.21 -18.96 -3.00
CA PRO A 336 -9.97 -19.25 -2.26
C PRO A 336 -10.19 -19.89 -0.89
N GLU A 337 -11.34 -19.71 -0.29
CA GLU A 337 -11.74 -20.34 0.96
C GLU A 337 -11.93 -21.87 0.85
N GLN A 338 -12.06 -22.40 -0.36
CA GLN A 338 -12.24 -23.84 -0.62
C GLN A 338 -10.92 -24.57 -0.91
N THR A 339 -9.76 -23.95 -0.65
CA THR A 339 -8.44 -24.50 -0.97
C THR A 339 -7.87 -25.45 0.09
N VAL A 340 -8.68 -26.20 0.82
CA VAL A 340 -8.20 -27.11 1.88
C VAL A 340 -7.23 -28.19 1.33
N ASN A 341 -7.42 -28.63 0.09
CA ASN A 341 -6.56 -29.60 -0.60
C ASN A 341 -6.09 -29.08 -1.97
N ASP A 342 -5.77 -27.79 -2.04
CA ASP A 342 -5.27 -27.14 -3.25
C ASP A 342 -4.32 -25.99 -2.89
N ASN A 343 -3.54 -25.54 -3.85
CA ASN A 343 -2.71 -24.35 -3.69
C ASN A 343 -3.45 -23.12 -4.26
N ILE A 344 -3.40 -22.00 -3.56
CA ILE A 344 -4.10 -20.75 -3.96
C ILE A 344 -3.66 -20.30 -5.37
N ASP A 345 -2.40 -20.52 -5.74
CA ASP A 345 -1.87 -20.16 -7.05
C ASP A 345 -2.46 -20.97 -8.22
N ASN A 346 -3.06 -22.15 -7.97
CA ASN A 346 -3.83 -22.90 -8.97
C ASN A 346 -5.16 -22.21 -9.35
N LEU A 347 -5.62 -21.25 -8.56
CA LEU A 347 -6.82 -20.44 -8.83
C LEU A 347 -6.53 -19.20 -9.67
N LEU A 348 -5.26 -18.96 -10.00
CA LEU A 348 -4.83 -17.76 -10.72
C LEU A 348 -4.69 -18.04 -12.22
N VAL A 349 -4.95 -17.01 -13.00
CA VAL A 349 -4.64 -16.92 -14.42
C VAL A 349 -3.64 -15.80 -14.65
N PHE A 350 -2.90 -15.89 -15.75
CA PHE A 350 -1.78 -15.00 -16.03
C PHE A 350 -1.99 -14.25 -17.33
N GLY A 351 -1.59 -13.02 -17.37
CA GLY A 351 -1.75 -12.16 -18.52
C GLY A 351 -0.70 -11.07 -18.60
N VAL A 352 -1.02 -10.07 -19.41
CA VAL A 352 -0.18 -8.90 -19.64
C VAL A 352 -0.90 -7.63 -19.23
N GLY A 353 -0.14 -6.61 -18.90
CA GLY A 353 -0.66 -5.29 -18.55
C GLY A 353 0.07 -4.17 -19.27
N ARG A 354 -0.60 -3.04 -19.41
CA ARG A 354 0.00 -1.79 -19.87
C ARG A 354 -0.53 -0.61 -19.08
N SER A 355 0.32 0.40 -18.90
CA SER A 355 -0.08 1.67 -18.29
C SER A 355 0.64 2.81 -18.99
N TYR A 356 -0.09 3.88 -19.28
CA TYR A 356 0.50 5.09 -19.88
C TYR A 356 -0.28 6.32 -19.42
N GLY A 357 0.41 7.47 -19.42
CA GLY A 357 -0.22 8.68 -18.93
C GLY A 357 0.57 9.95 -19.18
N LEU A 358 -0.09 11.06 -18.89
CA LEU A 358 0.43 12.42 -18.88
C LEU A 358 0.27 12.98 -17.47
N GLU A 359 1.34 13.49 -16.91
CA GLU A 359 1.37 14.12 -15.60
C GLU A 359 1.74 15.59 -15.74
N LEU A 360 0.94 16.47 -15.14
CA LEU A 360 1.15 17.90 -15.06
C LEU A 360 1.33 18.30 -13.60
N PHE A 361 2.35 19.06 -13.30
CA PHE A 361 2.62 19.53 -11.95
C PHE A 361 3.00 21.00 -11.94
N ALA A 362 2.46 21.74 -10.96
CA ALA A 362 2.85 23.10 -10.70
C ALA A 362 2.92 23.36 -9.19
N LYS A 363 4.02 23.95 -8.71
CA LYS A 363 4.26 24.23 -7.29
C LYS A 363 4.78 25.64 -7.08
N LYS A 364 4.07 26.40 -6.27
CA LYS A 364 4.52 27.70 -5.78
C LYS A 364 5.11 27.56 -4.38
N ARG A 365 6.37 27.94 -4.20
CA ARG A 365 7.15 27.70 -2.97
C ARG A 365 7.14 28.85 -1.97
N LEU A 366 7.14 30.08 -2.44
CA LEU A 366 7.43 31.26 -1.63
C LEU A 366 6.24 32.23 -1.58
N GLY A 367 6.22 33.07 -0.53
CA GLY A 367 5.20 34.09 -0.27
C GLY A 367 4.14 33.61 0.72
N ASP A 368 3.20 34.50 1.01
CA ASP A 368 2.12 34.21 1.97
C ASP A 368 1.18 33.12 1.47
N TRP A 369 1.10 32.92 0.16
CA TRP A 369 0.39 31.83 -0.48
C TRP A 369 1.39 30.88 -1.14
N SER A 370 1.39 29.63 -0.72
CA SER A 370 2.19 28.52 -1.27
C SER A 370 1.29 27.29 -1.50
N GLY A 371 1.76 26.37 -2.35
CA GLY A 371 1.00 25.16 -2.62
C GLY A 371 1.39 24.52 -3.93
N TRP A 372 0.66 23.48 -4.31
CA TRP A 372 0.88 22.77 -5.56
C TRP A 372 -0.41 22.19 -6.13
N VAL A 373 -0.40 21.97 -7.42
CA VAL A 373 -1.44 21.28 -8.18
C VAL A 373 -0.78 20.17 -8.99
N GLY A 374 -1.28 18.97 -8.85
CA GLY A 374 -0.94 17.81 -9.66
C GLY A 374 -2.17 17.34 -10.44
N TYR A 375 -1.99 17.02 -11.69
CA TYR A 375 -2.99 16.39 -12.54
C TYR A 375 -2.37 15.25 -13.29
N THR A 376 -3.03 14.09 -13.25
CA THR A 376 -2.65 12.91 -14.01
C THR A 376 -3.82 12.46 -14.88
N TRP A 377 -3.56 12.31 -16.16
CA TRP A 377 -4.39 11.53 -17.06
C TRP A 377 -3.69 10.19 -17.32
N SER A 378 -4.36 9.08 -17.03
CA SER A 378 -3.74 7.76 -17.18
C SER A 378 -4.71 6.69 -17.66
N VAL A 379 -4.15 5.65 -18.25
CA VAL A 379 -4.82 4.43 -18.66
C VAL A 379 -4.03 3.26 -18.12
N THR A 380 -4.68 2.36 -17.38
CA THR A 380 -4.10 1.11 -16.91
C THR A 380 -5.02 -0.04 -17.28
N GLU A 381 -4.55 -0.94 -18.13
CA GLU A 381 -5.32 -2.04 -18.70
C GLU A 381 -4.58 -3.37 -18.54
N ARG A 382 -5.36 -4.45 -18.49
CA ARG A 382 -4.89 -5.83 -18.43
C ARG A 382 -5.55 -6.66 -19.52
N ARG A 383 -4.92 -7.74 -19.91
CA ARG A 383 -5.44 -8.74 -20.84
C ARG A 383 -5.01 -10.14 -20.40
N PHE A 384 -5.96 -11.04 -20.33
CA PHE A 384 -5.80 -12.47 -20.02
C PHE A 384 -6.56 -13.27 -21.06
N ASP A 385 -6.02 -14.38 -21.50
CA ASP A 385 -6.69 -15.21 -22.50
C ASP A 385 -7.97 -15.85 -21.91
N ASP A 386 -7.97 -16.16 -20.62
CA ASP A 386 -9.06 -16.80 -19.89
C ASP A 386 -10.11 -15.82 -19.30
N ILE A 387 -9.92 -14.51 -19.45
CA ILE A 387 -10.83 -13.47 -18.95
C ILE A 387 -11.24 -12.56 -20.10
N ASN A 388 -12.54 -12.20 -20.17
CA ASN A 388 -13.11 -11.31 -21.18
C ASN A 388 -12.76 -11.71 -22.62
N PHE A 389 -12.64 -13.00 -22.90
CA PHE A 389 -12.30 -13.54 -24.23
C PHE A 389 -11.00 -12.97 -24.82
N GLY A 390 -9.98 -12.74 -23.98
CA GLY A 390 -8.69 -12.21 -24.43
C GLY A 390 -8.69 -10.72 -24.79
N LYS A 391 -9.72 -9.96 -24.45
CA LYS A 391 -9.81 -8.51 -24.70
C LYS A 391 -9.11 -7.70 -23.60
N TRP A 392 -8.62 -6.52 -23.96
CA TRP A 392 -8.14 -5.55 -22.98
C TRP A 392 -9.29 -5.01 -22.13
N PHE A 393 -9.08 -4.92 -20.81
CA PHE A 393 -10.04 -4.32 -19.88
C PHE A 393 -9.32 -3.47 -18.83
N PRO A 394 -9.98 -2.46 -18.23
CA PRO A 394 -9.37 -1.61 -17.22
C PRO A 394 -8.92 -2.42 -15.99
N ALA A 395 -7.75 -2.13 -15.46
CA ALA A 395 -7.40 -2.60 -14.13
C ALA A 395 -8.36 -2.01 -13.08
N ARG A 396 -8.60 -2.71 -11.97
CA ARG A 396 -9.52 -2.24 -10.92
C ARG A 396 -9.16 -0.86 -10.35
N TRP A 397 -7.88 -0.50 -10.34
CA TRP A 397 -7.36 0.80 -9.90
C TRP A 397 -7.10 1.77 -11.05
N ASP A 398 -7.58 1.51 -12.26
CA ASP A 398 -7.49 2.45 -13.37
C ASP A 398 -8.29 3.72 -13.04
N ARG A 399 -7.59 4.83 -12.93
CA ARG A 399 -8.17 6.16 -12.74
C ARG A 399 -7.81 7.01 -13.94
N ARG A 400 -8.82 7.36 -14.73
CA ARG A 400 -8.64 8.14 -15.96
C ARG A 400 -8.14 9.55 -15.68
N HIS A 401 -8.64 10.16 -14.61
CA HIS A 401 -8.26 11.50 -14.16
C HIS A 401 -8.01 11.46 -12.66
N ASP A 402 -6.89 12.01 -12.23
CA ASP A 402 -6.56 12.24 -10.83
C ASP A 402 -6.08 13.68 -10.67
N ILE A 403 -6.67 14.42 -9.73
CA ILE A 403 -6.34 15.82 -9.44
C ILE A 403 -6.07 15.93 -7.95
N SER A 404 -4.96 16.54 -7.61
CA SER A 404 -4.61 16.87 -6.23
C SER A 404 -4.19 18.34 -6.14
N VAL A 405 -4.80 19.08 -5.21
CA VAL A 405 -4.49 20.47 -4.93
C VAL A 405 -4.19 20.60 -3.45
N VAL A 406 -3.05 21.19 -3.14
CA VAL A 406 -2.69 21.56 -1.78
C VAL A 406 -2.34 23.05 -1.76
N SER A 407 -2.94 23.79 -0.86
CA SER A 407 -2.70 25.23 -0.71
C SER A 407 -2.56 25.59 0.76
N THR A 408 -1.61 26.45 1.05
CA THR A 408 -1.39 27.04 2.36
C THR A 408 -1.36 28.56 2.21
N TYR A 409 -2.14 29.26 3.02
CA TYR A 409 -2.20 30.72 3.04
C TYR A 409 -1.90 31.26 4.44
N LYS A 410 -0.82 32.03 4.56
CA LYS A 410 -0.45 32.75 5.79
C LYS A 410 -1.10 34.11 5.78
N LEU A 411 -2.21 34.24 6.49
CA LEU A 411 -2.90 35.53 6.61
C LEU A 411 -2.04 36.53 7.41
N ASN A 412 -1.37 36.05 8.44
CA ASN A 412 -0.45 36.81 9.29
C ASN A 412 0.42 35.85 10.12
N GLU A 413 1.27 36.36 11.01
CA GLU A 413 2.15 35.55 11.87
C GLU A 413 1.40 34.59 12.82
N ARG A 414 0.08 34.77 12.98
CA ARG A 414 -0.74 33.97 13.92
C ARG A 414 -1.69 33.01 13.26
N LEU A 415 -2.11 33.29 12.03
CA LEU A 415 -3.15 32.55 11.33
C LEU A 415 -2.61 32.02 10.01
N GLU A 416 -2.67 30.71 9.86
CA GLU A 416 -2.32 30.00 8.65
C GLU A 416 -3.49 29.08 8.27
N PHE A 417 -3.95 29.17 7.03
CA PHE A 417 -5.02 28.35 6.46
C PHE A 417 -4.43 27.28 5.54
N GLY A 418 -4.91 26.06 5.67
CA GLY A 418 -4.61 24.95 4.78
C GLY A 418 -5.85 24.52 4.01
N PHE A 419 -5.66 24.17 2.76
CA PHE A 419 -6.68 23.62 1.88
C PHE A 419 -6.12 22.43 1.13
N VAL A 420 -6.86 21.32 1.09
CA VAL A 420 -6.56 20.14 0.29
C VAL A 420 -7.80 19.77 -0.51
N PHE A 421 -7.62 19.55 -1.80
CA PHE A 421 -8.66 18.99 -2.66
C PHE A 421 -8.10 17.83 -3.42
N VAL A 422 -8.86 16.73 -3.47
CA VAL A 422 -8.55 15.55 -4.25
C VAL A 422 -9.75 15.15 -5.10
N TYR A 423 -9.48 14.74 -6.32
CA TYR A 423 -10.45 14.17 -7.24
C TYR A 423 -9.82 12.97 -7.94
N GLY A 424 -10.53 11.87 -8.05
CA GLY A 424 -10.14 10.71 -8.83
C GLY A 424 -11.35 10.09 -9.52
N THR A 425 -11.20 9.71 -10.77
CA THR A 425 -12.20 8.89 -11.46
C THR A 425 -12.46 7.61 -10.67
N GLY A 426 -13.71 7.16 -10.59
CA GLY A 426 -14.09 5.96 -9.85
C GLY A 426 -13.34 4.71 -10.30
N ASN A 427 -13.11 3.79 -9.38
CA ASN A 427 -12.48 2.50 -9.65
C ASN A 427 -13.34 1.67 -10.62
N ALA A 428 -12.68 0.87 -11.45
CA ALA A 428 -13.36 -0.09 -12.31
C ALA A 428 -13.73 -1.34 -11.49
N ILE A 429 -14.97 -1.79 -11.62
CA ILE A 429 -15.49 -2.95 -10.88
C ILE A 429 -16.31 -3.86 -11.81
N THR A 430 -16.48 -5.11 -11.41
CA THR A 430 -17.35 -6.08 -12.05
C THR A 430 -18.67 -6.12 -11.31
N LEU A 431 -19.77 -5.95 -12.01
CA LEU A 431 -21.13 -6.07 -11.45
C LEU A 431 -21.88 -7.22 -12.11
N PRO A 432 -22.81 -7.88 -11.38
CA PRO A 432 -23.74 -8.81 -12.01
C PRO A 432 -24.63 -8.04 -12.98
N VAL A 433 -24.77 -8.57 -14.19
CA VAL A 433 -25.63 -8.02 -15.27
C VAL A 433 -26.99 -8.67 -15.29
N GLU A 434 -27.07 -9.92 -14.84
CA GLU A 434 -28.32 -10.70 -14.74
C GLU A 434 -28.32 -11.51 -13.45
N ARG A 435 -29.52 -11.91 -13.02
CA ARG A 435 -29.72 -12.79 -11.86
C ARG A 435 -30.92 -13.70 -12.14
N TYR A 436 -30.81 -14.93 -11.72
CA TYR A 436 -31.89 -15.87 -11.77
C TYR A 436 -31.96 -16.72 -10.50
N VAL A 437 -33.13 -17.27 -10.26
CA VAL A 437 -33.33 -18.18 -9.12
C VAL A 437 -33.17 -19.60 -9.61
N PHE A 438 -32.27 -20.36 -9.00
CA PHE A 438 -32.06 -21.76 -9.25
C PHE A 438 -32.03 -22.52 -7.91
N GLU A 439 -32.85 -23.56 -7.76
CA GLU A 439 -32.99 -24.35 -6.53
C GLU A 439 -33.16 -23.49 -5.28
N ASN A 440 -34.00 -22.48 -5.34
CA ASN A 440 -34.29 -21.53 -4.26
C ASN A 440 -33.06 -20.69 -3.81
N ARG A 441 -32.05 -20.53 -4.69
CA ARG A 441 -30.86 -19.69 -4.50
C ARG A 441 -30.78 -18.67 -5.61
N ILE A 442 -30.28 -17.48 -5.26
CA ILE A 442 -30.00 -16.45 -6.25
C ILE A 442 -28.63 -16.74 -6.86
N VAL A 443 -28.59 -16.83 -8.18
CA VAL A 443 -27.35 -16.99 -8.96
C VAL A 443 -27.10 -15.69 -9.72
N ASP A 444 -25.92 -15.13 -9.48
CA ASP A 444 -25.46 -13.92 -10.18
C ASP A 444 -24.74 -14.28 -11.47
N VAL A 445 -25.11 -13.62 -12.57
CA VAL A 445 -24.39 -13.69 -13.85
C VAL A 445 -23.60 -12.39 -13.99
N TYR A 446 -22.28 -12.51 -14.00
CA TYR A 446 -21.39 -11.37 -14.11
C TYR A 446 -21.13 -11.03 -15.59
N GLY A 447 -21.09 -9.71 -15.88
CA GLY A 447 -20.65 -9.21 -17.17
C GLY A 447 -19.12 -9.22 -17.30
N ASP A 448 -18.64 -8.52 -18.33
CA ASP A 448 -17.19 -8.37 -18.55
C ASP A 448 -16.48 -7.82 -17.31
N ARG A 449 -15.28 -8.36 -17.02
CA ARG A 449 -14.46 -7.95 -15.87
C ARG A 449 -14.18 -6.44 -15.91
N ASN A 450 -14.41 -5.77 -14.79
CA ASN A 450 -14.15 -4.33 -14.60
C ASN A 450 -14.84 -3.42 -15.65
N SER A 451 -15.99 -3.84 -16.17
CA SER A 451 -16.76 -3.08 -17.19
C SER A 451 -17.52 -1.88 -16.64
N PHE A 452 -17.74 -1.81 -15.34
CA PHE A 452 -18.44 -0.72 -14.67
C PHE A 452 -17.47 0.19 -13.92
N ARG A 453 -17.77 1.51 -13.87
CA ARG A 453 -17.03 2.46 -13.02
C ARG A 453 -17.90 2.99 -11.91
N MET A 454 -17.38 2.96 -10.69
CA MET A 454 -17.98 3.62 -9.55
C MET A 454 -18.03 5.14 -9.75
N ALA A 455 -18.88 5.81 -9.00
CA ALA A 455 -18.90 7.27 -8.97
C ALA A 455 -17.51 7.83 -8.58
N PRO A 456 -17.11 9.00 -9.13
CA PRO A 456 -15.81 9.57 -8.83
C PRO A 456 -15.67 9.91 -7.35
N TYR A 457 -14.47 9.67 -6.84
CA TYR A 457 -14.06 10.09 -5.50
C TYR A 457 -13.63 11.55 -5.54
N HIS A 458 -14.18 12.39 -4.69
CA HIS A 458 -13.62 13.74 -4.47
C HIS A 458 -13.90 14.24 -3.05
N ARG A 459 -13.00 15.08 -2.55
CA ARG A 459 -13.03 15.58 -1.19
C ARG A 459 -12.29 16.91 -1.10
N ALA A 460 -12.81 17.83 -0.30
CA ALA A 460 -12.07 19.00 0.16
C ALA A 460 -11.90 18.96 1.66
N ASP A 461 -10.70 19.31 2.12
CA ASP A 461 -10.36 19.45 3.52
C ASP A 461 -9.84 20.88 3.77
N VAL A 462 -10.19 21.45 4.91
CA VAL A 462 -9.71 22.76 5.31
C VAL A 462 -9.11 22.71 6.71
N SER A 463 -8.13 23.57 6.95
CA SER A 463 -7.56 23.72 8.28
C SER A 463 -7.22 25.17 8.58
N CYS A 464 -7.24 25.51 9.85
CA CYS A 464 -6.77 26.80 10.37
C CYS A 464 -5.83 26.54 11.54
N THR A 465 -4.59 26.98 11.42
CA THR A 465 -3.60 26.89 12.48
C THR A 465 -3.46 28.24 13.16
N LEU A 466 -3.69 28.27 14.49
CA LEU A 466 -3.54 29.42 15.33
C LEU A 466 -2.24 29.33 16.13
N TYR A 467 -1.32 30.23 15.85
CA TYR A 467 -0.07 30.39 16.60
C TYR A 467 -0.25 31.40 17.75
N PRO A 468 0.35 31.18 18.92
CA PRO A 468 0.32 32.12 20.02
C PRO A 468 1.04 33.41 19.65
N LYS A 469 0.67 34.50 20.31
CA LYS A 469 1.43 35.77 20.19
C LYS A 469 2.86 35.53 20.67
N LYS A 470 3.85 35.93 19.87
CA LYS A 470 5.24 35.97 20.31
C LYS A 470 5.35 36.87 21.52
N LYS A 471 5.72 36.32 22.67
CA LYS A 471 5.98 37.16 23.86
C LYS A 471 7.33 37.86 23.67
N PRO A 472 7.42 39.18 23.96
CA PRO A 472 8.70 39.88 23.86
C PRO A 472 9.76 39.18 24.75
N ALA A 473 10.98 39.18 24.29
CA ALA A 473 12.10 38.66 25.07
C ALA A 473 12.20 39.44 26.39
N LYS A 474 12.23 38.74 27.53
CA LYS A 474 12.55 39.38 28.80
C LYS A 474 14.04 39.72 28.78
N ARG A 475 14.36 41.00 29.10
CA ARG A 475 15.74 41.45 29.22
C ARG A 475 16.07 41.68 30.69
N ASP A 476 17.32 41.44 31.06
CA ASP A 476 17.85 41.79 32.39
C ASP A 476 18.10 43.31 32.51
N GLU A 477 18.50 43.76 33.67
CA GLU A 477 18.81 45.18 33.95
C GLU A 477 19.96 45.72 33.07
N ASN A 478 20.75 44.84 32.46
CA ASN A 478 21.85 45.16 31.55
C ASN A 478 21.46 45.07 30.06
N GLY A 479 20.18 44.84 29.77
CA GLY A 479 19.66 44.74 28.39
C GLY A 479 19.87 43.39 27.71
N ASN A 480 20.43 42.38 28.38
CA ASN A 480 20.66 41.06 27.82
C ASN A 480 19.37 40.22 27.85
N GLU A 481 19.16 39.37 26.81
CA GLU A 481 18.01 38.48 26.79
C GLU A 481 18.11 37.38 27.86
N ILE A 482 17.13 37.35 28.77
CA ILE A 482 16.99 36.27 29.75
C ILE A 482 16.44 35.03 29.03
N LYS A 483 17.28 34.02 28.80
CA LYS A 483 16.84 32.73 28.26
C LYS A 483 15.83 32.09 29.22
N ARG A 484 14.62 31.81 28.72
CA ARG A 484 13.64 31.06 29.52
C ARG A 484 14.15 29.65 29.75
N ARG A 485 13.98 29.15 30.96
CA ARG A 485 14.41 27.80 31.37
C ARG A 485 13.66 26.70 30.58
N ILE A 486 12.43 26.96 30.14
CA ILE A 486 11.63 26.11 29.29
C ILE A 486 10.95 27.01 28.25
N ASN A 487 11.21 26.77 26.97
CA ASN A 487 10.57 27.50 25.88
C ASN A 487 9.51 26.56 25.26
N ILE A 488 8.25 26.72 25.65
CA ILE A 488 7.14 25.94 25.09
C ILE A 488 6.65 26.68 23.84
N GLU A 489 6.87 26.06 22.70
CA GLU A 489 6.22 26.44 21.45
C GLU A 489 4.92 25.62 21.33
N SER A 490 3.81 26.28 21.08
CA SER A 490 2.53 25.60 20.93
C SER A 490 1.68 26.24 19.84
N ASN A 491 0.80 25.47 19.22
CA ASN A 491 -0.22 25.97 18.32
C ASN A 491 -1.47 25.10 18.39
N TRP A 492 -2.60 25.66 17.99
CA TRP A 492 -3.85 24.97 17.81
C TRP A 492 -4.13 24.83 16.32
N ASN A 493 -4.50 23.63 15.88
CA ASN A 493 -4.97 23.37 14.53
C ASN A 493 -6.42 22.89 14.58
N PHE A 494 -7.27 23.62 13.90
CA PHE A 494 -8.67 23.27 13.68
C PHE A 494 -8.80 22.81 12.24
N SER A 495 -9.32 21.60 12.03
CA SER A 495 -9.46 21.08 10.68
C SER A 495 -10.80 20.38 10.48
N VAL A 496 -11.24 20.38 9.24
CA VAL A 496 -12.43 19.67 8.79
C VAL A 496 -12.06 18.82 7.59
N TYR A 497 -12.13 17.53 7.77
CA TYR A 497 -12.03 16.55 6.71
C TYR A 497 -13.36 16.41 6.02
N ASN A 498 -13.36 16.27 4.68
CA ASN A 498 -14.57 16.13 3.88
C ASN A 498 -15.59 17.26 4.11
N LEU A 499 -15.17 18.49 3.86
CA LEU A 499 -15.86 19.74 4.18
C LEU A 499 -17.33 19.78 3.73
N TYR A 500 -17.65 19.20 2.57
CA TYR A 500 -18.99 19.16 2.00
C TYR A 500 -19.71 17.81 2.17
N ASN A 501 -19.24 16.98 3.12
CA ASN A 501 -19.86 15.73 3.54
C ASN A 501 -20.22 14.78 2.39
N ARG A 502 -19.34 14.64 1.40
CA ARG A 502 -19.60 13.73 0.29
C ARG A 502 -19.47 12.28 0.74
N MET A 503 -20.47 11.49 0.42
CA MET A 503 -20.47 10.04 0.61
C MET A 503 -19.68 9.39 -0.54
N ASN A 504 -18.35 9.37 -0.40
CA ASN A 504 -17.46 8.77 -1.40
C ASN A 504 -17.60 7.26 -1.43
N PRO A 505 -17.74 6.63 -2.62
CA PRO A 505 -17.87 5.18 -2.70
C PRO A 505 -16.58 4.48 -2.29
N TYR A 506 -16.69 3.51 -1.38
CA TYR A 506 -15.62 2.60 -1.00
C TYR A 506 -15.78 1.26 -1.73
N PHE A 507 -16.95 0.63 -1.59
CA PHE A 507 -17.37 -0.52 -2.39
C PHE A 507 -18.88 -0.54 -2.56
N ILE A 508 -19.36 -1.34 -3.53
CA ILE A 508 -20.76 -1.60 -3.80
C ILE A 508 -21.03 -3.08 -3.55
N TYR A 509 -22.09 -3.40 -2.82
CA TYR A 509 -22.59 -4.75 -2.65
C TYR A 509 -24.10 -4.80 -2.93
N PHE A 510 -24.61 -6.00 -3.18
CA PHE A 510 -26.01 -6.21 -3.42
C PHE A 510 -26.63 -6.93 -2.23
N GLY A 511 -27.71 -6.38 -1.70
CA GLY A 511 -28.55 -7.00 -0.68
C GLY A 511 -29.83 -7.52 -1.29
N ASN A 512 -30.38 -8.56 -0.68
CA ASN A 512 -31.63 -9.16 -1.06
C ASN A 512 -32.64 -8.85 0.04
N ASP A 513 -33.67 -8.05 -0.27
CA ASP A 513 -34.79 -7.75 0.62
C ASP A 513 -36.01 -8.58 0.18
N GLY A 514 -36.78 -9.10 1.14
CA GLY A 514 -37.95 -9.89 0.86
C GLY A 514 -37.70 -11.40 0.74
N ASN A 515 -38.70 -12.13 0.27
CA ASN A 515 -38.70 -13.58 0.20
C ASN A 515 -38.91 -14.09 -1.22
N ILE A 516 -38.06 -15.02 -1.68
CA ILE A 516 -38.16 -15.66 -3.01
C ILE A 516 -39.49 -16.41 -3.15
N GLN A 517 -39.93 -17.12 -2.10
CA GLN A 517 -41.14 -17.98 -2.13
C GLN A 517 -42.42 -17.13 -2.18
N GLU A 518 -42.38 -15.91 -1.65
CA GLU A 518 -43.51 -14.99 -1.64
C GLU A 518 -43.53 -14.06 -2.87
N GLY A 519 -42.52 -14.16 -3.72
CA GLY A 519 -42.39 -13.28 -4.90
C GLY A 519 -42.12 -11.81 -4.53
N THR A 520 -41.70 -11.52 -3.31
CA THR A 520 -41.44 -10.16 -2.81
C THR A 520 -39.96 -9.79 -2.85
N LEU A 521 -39.12 -10.61 -3.50
CA LEU A 521 -37.68 -10.38 -3.57
C LEU A 521 -37.35 -9.07 -4.31
N GLU A 522 -36.76 -8.13 -3.59
CA GLU A 522 -36.16 -6.92 -4.13
C GLU A 522 -34.63 -7.00 -3.96
N ILE A 523 -33.92 -6.73 -5.06
CA ILE A 523 -32.46 -6.68 -5.07
C ILE A 523 -32.02 -5.23 -5.12
N LYS A 524 -31.27 -4.79 -4.11
CA LYS A 524 -30.81 -3.41 -4.00
C LYS A 524 -29.28 -3.34 -4.03
N ALA A 525 -28.75 -2.37 -4.77
CA ALA A 525 -27.32 -2.05 -4.72
C ALA A 525 -27.08 -1.06 -3.57
N TYR A 526 -26.19 -1.43 -2.68
CA TYR A 526 -25.76 -0.61 -1.54
C TYR A 526 -24.36 -0.11 -1.75
N GLN A 527 -24.15 1.19 -1.54
CA GLN A 527 -22.84 1.80 -1.53
C GLN A 527 -22.36 1.96 -0.09
N VAL A 528 -21.20 1.38 0.23
CA VAL A 528 -20.50 1.68 1.46
C VAL A 528 -19.63 2.90 1.25
N SER A 529 -19.74 3.87 2.14
CA SER A 529 -18.94 5.09 2.15
C SER A 529 -18.24 5.23 3.49
N LEU A 530 -16.94 5.52 3.44
CA LEU A 530 -16.15 5.75 4.65
C LEU A 530 -16.03 7.26 4.91
N PHE A 531 -15.94 7.63 6.16
CA PHE A 531 -15.58 8.97 6.63
C PHE A 531 -16.45 10.12 6.06
N PRO A 532 -17.58 10.42 6.71
CA PRO A 532 -18.36 11.62 6.47
C PRO A 532 -17.55 12.87 6.84
N ILE A 533 -18.18 14.02 7.01
CA ILE A 533 -17.53 15.21 7.55
C ILE A 533 -16.97 14.91 8.95
N LEU A 534 -15.66 15.16 9.15
CA LEU A 534 -14.98 14.93 10.42
C LEU A 534 -14.24 16.19 10.86
N PRO A 535 -14.78 16.97 11.81
CA PRO A 535 -14.05 18.05 12.44
C PRO A 535 -13.00 17.47 13.40
N SER A 536 -11.84 18.12 13.47
CA SER A 536 -10.80 17.77 14.43
C SER A 536 -10.12 19.01 15.00
N VAL A 537 -9.66 18.88 16.24
CA VAL A 537 -8.89 19.90 16.95
C VAL A 537 -7.61 19.27 17.46
N THR A 538 -6.49 19.86 17.09
CA THR A 538 -5.17 19.38 17.52
C THR A 538 -4.44 20.49 18.27
N TRP A 539 -3.96 20.18 19.46
CA TRP A 539 -3.03 21.03 20.17
C TRP A 539 -1.61 20.46 20.05
N ASN A 540 -0.75 21.20 19.40
CA ASN A 540 0.67 20.86 19.26
C ASN A 540 1.47 21.65 20.27
N PHE A 541 2.40 21.02 20.93
CA PHE A 541 3.36 21.68 21.81
C PHE A 541 4.73 21.02 21.73
N LYS A 542 5.76 21.84 21.90
CA LYS A 542 7.16 21.42 21.91
C LYS A 542 7.87 22.13 23.05
N PHE A 543 8.67 21.42 23.81
CA PHE A 543 9.42 21.91 24.96
C PHE A 543 10.90 21.48 24.91
#